data_b70be17340adc6c5607ffe91c612a5eb
#
_entry.id   b70be17340adc6c5607ffe91c612a5eb
#
_cell.length_a   1.000
_cell.length_b   1.000
_cell.length_c   1.000
_cell.angle_alpha   90.00
_cell.angle_beta   90.00
_cell.angle_gamma   90.00
#
_symmetry.space_group_name_H-M   'P 1'
#
loop_
_entity.id
_entity.type
_entity.pdbx_description
1 polymer ?
#
loop_
_entity_poly.entity_id
_entity_poly.type
_entity_poly.pdbx_seq_one_letter_code
_entity_poly.pdbx_strand_id
1 'polypeptide(L)'
;MPIDTVQQALHIRRKKNAQVFRNIARLWDIGNKSTNDQELLDKLHPWGEAHDLHFFNVFPLLLTIVSVCCLVFGYFIHPHIQFIWSFLAAFLTGFLAYLLYEPKQPLIQVTEFLEQRMMTLRYQLNFQQLPTYLPIQAQPSLVISRLRQLFPLFYRGTESNQITQYASTTWHDGTTEHQVLIFQYHYVSEMPILQDKTSDKKIVKEIHKDLWGAFIFPNAQPRYRCQQSTLSFF
;
A
#
# COMPACT_ATOMS: atom_id res chain seq x y z
N MET A 1 11.63 -13.06 0.16
CA MET A 1 12.36 -13.76 1.27
C MET A 1 12.37 -15.25 1.02
N PRO A 2 13.40 -16.05 1.43
CA PRO A 2 13.45 -17.50 1.13
C PRO A 2 12.26 -18.31 1.69
N ILE A 3 11.61 -17.78 2.74
CA ILE A 3 10.43 -18.40 3.37
C ILE A 3 9.21 -18.35 2.46
N ASP A 4 9.04 -17.26 1.72
CA ASP A 4 7.90 -17.09 0.78
C ASP A 4 7.96 -18.06 -0.39
N THR A 5 9.18 -18.39 -0.86
CA THR A 5 9.41 -19.38 -1.91
C THR A 5 9.08 -20.81 -1.47
N VAL A 6 9.40 -21.17 -0.22
CA VAL A 6 9.05 -22.48 0.35
C VAL A 6 7.53 -22.59 0.53
N GLN A 7 6.88 -21.53 0.99
CA GLN A 7 5.42 -21.49 1.10
C GLN A 7 4.75 -21.67 -0.26
N GLN A 8 5.23 -21.00 -1.30
CA GLN A 8 4.69 -21.14 -2.65
C GLN A 8 4.87 -22.54 -3.22
N ALA A 9 6.00 -23.19 -2.96
CA ALA A 9 6.30 -24.53 -3.46
C ALA A 9 5.52 -25.65 -2.75
N LEU A 10 5.29 -25.52 -1.44
CA LEU A 10 4.65 -26.54 -0.60
C LEU A 10 3.19 -26.24 -0.25
N HIS A 11 2.68 -25.12 -0.71
CA HIS A 11 1.37 -24.61 -0.33
C HIS A 11 0.23 -25.50 -0.81
N ILE A 12 -0.65 -25.91 0.13
CA ILE A 12 -1.84 -26.72 -0.15
C ILE A 12 -3.06 -25.83 -0.21
N ARG A 13 -3.46 -25.46 -1.43
CA ARG A 13 -4.59 -24.58 -1.66
C ARG A 13 -5.92 -25.32 -1.59
N ARG A 14 -6.81 -24.83 -0.73
CA ARG A 14 -8.19 -25.36 -0.62
C ARG A 14 -9.05 -24.90 -1.78
N LYS A 15 -10.08 -25.72 -2.14
CA LYS A 15 -10.99 -25.40 -3.27
C LYS A 15 -11.65 -24.03 -3.16
N LYS A 16 -12.09 -23.62 -1.94
CA LYS A 16 -12.68 -22.29 -1.70
C LYS A 16 -11.68 -21.16 -1.98
N ASN A 17 -10.47 -21.26 -1.46
CA ASN A 17 -9.44 -20.27 -1.70
C ASN A 17 -8.99 -20.26 -3.17
N ALA A 18 -8.97 -21.41 -3.85
CA ALA A 18 -8.71 -21.47 -5.29
C ALA A 18 -9.77 -20.69 -6.11
N GLN A 19 -11.03 -20.65 -5.64
CA GLN A 19 -12.05 -19.81 -6.25
C GLN A 19 -11.76 -18.32 -6.06
N VAL A 20 -11.34 -17.91 -4.85
CA VAL A 20 -10.95 -16.52 -4.58
C VAL A 20 -9.82 -16.09 -5.52
N PHE A 21 -8.81 -16.95 -5.73
CA PHE A 21 -7.72 -16.63 -6.68
C PHE A 21 -8.19 -16.51 -8.12
N ARG A 22 -9.15 -17.32 -8.55
CA ARG A 22 -9.76 -17.17 -9.88
C ARG A 22 -10.51 -15.85 -10.01
N ASN A 23 -11.20 -15.43 -8.94
CA ASN A 23 -11.91 -14.15 -8.89
C ASN A 23 -10.90 -12.98 -8.91
N ILE A 24 -9.80 -13.07 -8.18
CA ILE A 24 -8.70 -12.09 -8.23
C ILE A 24 -8.12 -11.99 -9.65
N ALA A 25 -7.85 -13.13 -10.30
CA ALA A 25 -7.36 -13.15 -11.68
C ALA A 25 -8.35 -12.50 -12.65
N ARG A 26 -9.66 -12.71 -12.45
CA ARG A 26 -10.70 -12.03 -13.22
C ARG A 26 -10.68 -10.52 -13.01
N LEU A 27 -10.49 -10.05 -11.78
CA LEU A 27 -10.37 -8.62 -11.48
C LEU A 27 -9.16 -7.98 -12.19
N TRP A 28 -8.02 -8.67 -12.21
CA TRP A 28 -6.85 -8.25 -12.98
C TRP A 28 -7.17 -8.14 -14.48
N ASP A 29 -7.87 -9.13 -15.01
CA ASP A 29 -8.26 -9.17 -16.43
C ASP A 29 -9.22 -8.04 -16.79
N ILE A 30 -10.22 -7.77 -15.93
CA ILE A 30 -11.14 -6.65 -16.09
C ILE A 30 -10.37 -5.32 -16.08
N GLY A 31 -9.50 -5.09 -15.10
CA GLY A 31 -8.72 -3.86 -15.01
C GLY A 31 -7.81 -3.63 -16.21
N ASN A 32 -7.18 -4.69 -16.73
CA ASN A 32 -6.29 -4.58 -17.88
C ASN A 32 -7.04 -4.34 -19.21
N LYS A 33 -8.23 -4.94 -19.38
CA LYS A 33 -8.99 -4.86 -20.62
C LYS A 33 -9.90 -3.65 -20.74
N SER A 34 -10.22 -2.99 -19.62
CA SER A 34 -11.10 -1.83 -19.64
C SER A 34 -10.39 -0.61 -20.22
N THR A 35 -11.05 0.06 -21.17
CA THR A 35 -10.53 1.23 -21.89
C THR A 35 -11.01 2.55 -21.30
N ASN A 36 -12.15 2.55 -20.59
CA ASN A 36 -12.68 3.71 -19.88
C ASN A 36 -13.23 3.33 -18.50
N ASP A 37 -13.47 4.34 -17.66
CA ASP A 37 -13.94 4.17 -16.27
C ASP A 37 -15.35 3.56 -16.21
N GLN A 38 -16.24 3.95 -17.12
CA GLN A 38 -17.60 3.43 -17.20
C GLN A 38 -17.60 1.92 -17.49
N GLU A 39 -16.83 1.49 -18.49
CA GLU A 39 -16.66 0.08 -18.83
C GLU A 39 -16.09 -0.73 -17.66
N LEU A 40 -15.15 -0.16 -16.90
CA LEU A 40 -14.58 -0.77 -15.71
C LEU A 40 -15.67 -0.99 -14.64
N LEU A 41 -16.48 0.05 -14.36
CA LEU A 41 -17.57 -0.02 -13.39
C LEU A 41 -18.64 -1.01 -13.80
N ASP A 42 -19.05 -1.01 -15.06
CA ASP A 42 -20.09 -1.90 -15.59
C ASP A 42 -19.66 -3.38 -15.50
N LYS A 43 -18.37 -3.67 -15.70
CA LYS A 43 -17.84 -5.03 -15.56
C LYS A 43 -17.65 -5.45 -14.11
N LEU A 44 -17.47 -4.51 -13.19
CA LEU A 44 -17.39 -4.76 -11.76
C LEU A 44 -18.76 -4.90 -11.10
N HIS A 45 -19.82 -4.33 -11.69
CA HIS A 45 -21.17 -4.35 -11.13
C HIS A 45 -22.21 -4.81 -12.18
N PRO A 46 -23.12 -5.75 -11.86
CA PRO A 46 -23.24 -6.47 -10.57
C PRO A 46 -22.22 -7.60 -10.43
N TRP A 47 -21.60 -7.66 -9.28
CA TRP A 47 -20.65 -8.69 -8.91
C TRP A 47 -21.36 -9.96 -8.49
N GLY A 48 -21.93 -10.73 -9.24
CA GLY A 48 -22.82 -11.86 -8.94
C GLY A 48 -22.49 -12.68 -7.67
N GLU A 49 -23.45 -13.40 -7.12
CA GLU A 49 -23.36 -14.11 -5.85
C GLU A 49 -22.24 -15.15 -5.72
N ALA A 50 -21.73 -15.69 -6.84
CA ALA A 50 -20.68 -16.71 -6.85
C ALA A 50 -19.26 -16.15 -6.70
N HIS A 51 -19.09 -14.84 -6.47
CA HIS A 51 -17.80 -14.15 -6.55
C HIS A 51 -17.30 -13.73 -5.16
N ASP A 52 -17.17 -14.72 -4.27
CA ASP A 52 -16.58 -14.49 -2.95
C ASP A 52 -15.09 -14.09 -3.09
N LEU A 53 -14.72 -13.03 -2.39
CA LEU A 53 -13.35 -12.52 -2.26
C LEU A 53 -12.77 -12.76 -0.87
N HIS A 54 -13.46 -13.54 -0.04
CA HIS A 54 -13.05 -13.82 1.31
C HIS A 54 -12.22 -15.11 1.39
N PHE A 55 -10.97 -15.01 1.87
CA PHE A 55 -10.13 -16.18 2.14
C PHE A 55 -10.61 -16.94 3.37
N PHE A 56 -10.83 -18.24 3.21
CA PHE A 56 -11.27 -19.12 4.26
C PHE A 56 -10.09 -19.68 5.06
N ASN A 57 -9.70 -18.96 6.11
CA ASN A 57 -8.54 -19.28 6.97
C ASN A 57 -8.95 -19.87 8.34
N VAL A 58 -10.18 -20.33 8.52
CA VAL A 58 -10.64 -20.89 9.81
C VAL A 58 -9.85 -22.12 10.21
N PHE A 59 -9.56 -23.01 9.27
CA PHE A 59 -8.82 -24.23 9.55
C PHE A 59 -7.34 -23.99 9.93
N PRO A 60 -6.57 -23.17 9.24
CA PRO A 60 -5.23 -22.76 9.69
C PRO A 60 -5.26 -22.13 11.08
N LEU A 61 -6.28 -21.31 11.39
CA LEU A 61 -6.44 -20.70 12.72
C LEU A 61 -6.65 -21.77 13.80
N LEU A 62 -7.52 -22.75 13.55
CA LEU A 62 -7.74 -23.86 14.48
C LEU A 62 -6.44 -24.67 14.72
N LEU A 63 -5.69 -24.96 13.66
CA LEU A 63 -4.38 -25.64 13.78
C LEU A 63 -3.37 -24.83 14.60
N THR A 64 -3.38 -23.51 14.46
CA THR A 64 -2.54 -22.63 15.28
C THR A 64 -2.92 -22.71 16.76
N ILE A 65 -4.22 -22.71 17.06
CA ILE A 65 -4.71 -22.88 18.44
C ILE A 65 -4.26 -24.24 19.01
N VAL A 66 -4.42 -25.32 18.25
CA VAL A 66 -3.96 -26.66 18.65
C VAL A 66 -2.45 -26.68 18.90
N SER A 67 -1.66 -26.03 18.03
CA SER A 67 -0.21 -25.92 18.20
C SER A 67 0.16 -25.23 19.52
N VAL A 68 -0.50 -24.11 19.83
CA VAL A 68 -0.28 -23.41 21.10
C VAL A 68 -0.71 -24.26 22.30
N CYS A 69 -1.85 -24.95 22.22
CA CYS A 69 -2.29 -25.88 23.28
C CYS A 69 -1.26 -27.00 23.51
N CYS A 70 -0.70 -27.57 22.46
CA CYS A 70 0.36 -28.60 22.58
C CYS A 70 1.62 -28.05 23.24
N LEU A 71 2.02 -26.79 22.95
CA LEU A 71 3.17 -26.16 23.65
C LEU A 71 2.90 -25.95 25.13
N VAL A 72 1.74 -25.40 25.48
CA VAL A 72 1.33 -25.17 26.87
C VAL A 72 1.26 -26.48 27.62
N PHE A 73 0.64 -27.51 27.05
CA PHE A 73 0.55 -28.84 27.66
C PHE A 73 1.96 -29.48 27.86
N GLY A 74 2.83 -29.36 26.86
CA GLY A 74 4.23 -29.80 26.95
C GLY A 74 4.99 -29.15 28.09
N TYR A 75 4.76 -27.85 28.32
CA TYR A 75 5.38 -27.11 29.41
C TYR A 75 4.98 -27.68 30.80
N PHE A 76 3.70 -28.06 30.99
CA PHE A 76 3.22 -28.64 32.26
C PHE A 76 3.69 -30.08 32.51
N ILE A 77 4.01 -30.82 31.45
CA ILE A 77 4.49 -32.22 31.57
C ILE A 77 6.02 -32.33 31.76
N HIS A 78 6.73 -31.23 31.54
CA HIS A 78 8.17 -31.19 31.84
C HIS A 78 8.45 -31.50 33.34
N PRO A 79 9.38 -32.45 33.67
CA PRO A 79 10.53 -32.94 32.92
C PRO A 79 10.39 -34.35 32.27
N HIS A 80 9.23 -34.82 31.97
CA HIS A 80 9.04 -36.16 31.40
C HIS A 80 9.41 -36.28 29.93
N ILE A 81 9.80 -37.46 29.44
CA ILE A 81 10.12 -37.74 28.02
C ILE A 81 8.93 -37.36 27.08
N GLN A 82 7.72 -37.43 27.59
CA GLN A 82 6.51 -37.01 26.85
C GLN A 82 6.51 -35.55 26.38
N PHE A 83 7.31 -34.68 26.98
CA PHE A 83 7.52 -33.31 26.53
C PHE A 83 7.98 -33.23 25.07
N ILE A 84 8.90 -34.12 24.64
CA ILE A 84 9.42 -34.14 23.26
C ILE A 84 8.31 -34.37 22.25
N TRP A 85 7.39 -35.26 22.54
CA TRP A 85 6.25 -35.55 21.65
C TRP A 85 5.27 -34.41 21.56
N SER A 86 5.01 -33.71 22.67
CA SER A 86 4.15 -32.50 22.65
C SER A 86 4.79 -31.39 21.84
N PHE A 87 6.10 -31.20 21.95
CA PHE A 87 6.83 -30.22 21.18
C PHE A 87 6.84 -30.56 19.68
N LEU A 88 7.05 -31.82 19.34
CA LEU A 88 6.99 -32.28 17.94
C LEU A 88 5.59 -32.10 17.34
N ALA A 89 4.54 -32.46 18.10
CA ALA A 89 3.17 -32.25 17.67
C ALA A 89 2.84 -30.76 17.46
N ALA A 90 3.30 -29.89 18.37
CA ALA A 90 3.13 -28.44 18.23
C ALA A 90 3.83 -27.91 16.97
N PHE A 91 5.05 -28.35 16.71
CA PHE A 91 5.80 -27.95 15.52
C PHE A 91 5.11 -28.42 14.23
N LEU A 92 4.67 -29.66 14.16
CA LEU A 92 4.00 -30.22 12.99
C LEU A 92 2.66 -29.52 12.71
N THR A 93 1.86 -29.28 13.75
CA THR A 93 0.57 -28.60 13.59
C THR A 93 0.75 -27.13 13.23
N GLY A 94 1.74 -26.43 13.81
CA GLY A 94 2.08 -25.04 13.47
C GLY A 94 2.60 -24.92 12.04
N PHE A 95 3.46 -25.85 11.61
CA PHE A 95 3.97 -25.89 10.26
C PHE A 95 2.85 -26.15 9.24
N LEU A 96 1.94 -27.09 9.55
CA LEU A 96 0.77 -27.34 8.70
C LEU A 96 -0.17 -26.14 8.64
N ALA A 97 -0.37 -25.45 9.76
CA ALA A 97 -1.15 -24.20 9.78
C ALA A 97 -0.54 -23.14 8.85
N TYR A 98 0.78 -22.98 8.90
CA TYR A 98 1.52 -22.05 8.03
C TYR A 98 1.36 -22.42 6.55
N LEU A 99 1.48 -23.69 6.17
CA LEU A 99 1.33 -24.13 4.78
C LEU A 99 -0.10 -23.95 4.24
N LEU A 100 -1.11 -23.97 5.11
CA LEU A 100 -2.51 -23.85 4.72
C LEU A 100 -3.05 -22.43 4.81
N TYR A 101 -2.29 -21.50 5.40
CA TYR A 101 -2.69 -20.12 5.56
C TYR A 101 -2.54 -19.34 4.25
N GLU A 102 -3.62 -18.69 3.81
CA GLU A 102 -3.62 -17.80 2.64
C GLU A 102 -3.57 -16.34 3.07
N PRO A 103 -2.50 -15.60 2.74
CA PRO A 103 -2.39 -14.18 3.06
C PRO A 103 -3.38 -13.35 2.21
N LYS A 104 -3.84 -12.22 2.75
CA LYS A 104 -4.73 -11.28 2.04
C LYS A 104 -4.00 -10.40 1.01
N GLN A 105 -2.69 -10.51 0.94
CA GLN A 105 -1.84 -9.69 0.07
C GLN A 105 -2.30 -9.62 -1.40
N PRO A 106 -2.64 -10.74 -2.07
CA PRO A 106 -3.08 -10.71 -3.46
C PRO A 106 -4.37 -9.93 -3.67
N LEU A 107 -5.26 -9.95 -2.69
CA LEU A 107 -6.50 -9.17 -2.75
C LEU A 107 -6.22 -7.68 -2.60
N ILE A 108 -5.35 -7.30 -1.67
CA ILE A 108 -4.95 -5.90 -1.47
C ILE A 108 -4.31 -5.36 -2.76
N GLN A 109 -3.39 -6.12 -3.35
CA GLN A 109 -2.70 -5.72 -4.59
C GLN A 109 -3.67 -5.49 -5.76
N VAL A 110 -4.66 -6.36 -5.96
CA VAL A 110 -5.64 -6.18 -7.04
C VAL A 110 -6.57 -5.01 -6.77
N THR A 111 -6.91 -4.74 -5.50
CA THR A 111 -7.73 -3.58 -5.14
C THR A 111 -6.98 -2.28 -5.41
N GLU A 112 -5.73 -2.17 -4.97
CA GLU A 112 -4.86 -1.02 -5.26
C GLU A 112 -4.67 -0.81 -6.76
N PHE A 113 -4.46 -1.89 -7.52
CA PHE A 113 -4.37 -1.83 -8.97
C PHE A 113 -5.65 -1.29 -9.62
N LEU A 114 -6.83 -1.77 -9.20
CA LEU A 114 -8.11 -1.31 -9.74
C LEU A 114 -8.39 0.14 -9.38
N GLU A 115 -8.06 0.57 -8.17
CA GLU A 115 -8.16 1.98 -7.75
C GLU A 115 -7.26 2.87 -8.62
N GLN A 116 -5.99 2.50 -8.79
CA GLN A 116 -5.08 3.24 -9.65
C GLN A 116 -5.56 3.26 -11.11
N ARG A 117 -6.07 2.12 -11.61
CA ARG A 117 -6.60 2.02 -12.96
C ARG A 117 -7.82 2.89 -13.17
N MET A 118 -8.75 2.91 -12.22
CA MET A 118 -9.92 3.77 -12.24
C MET A 118 -9.53 5.25 -12.25
N MET A 119 -8.58 5.64 -11.39
CA MET A 119 -8.04 7.00 -11.37
C MET A 119 -7.38 7.37 -12.70
N THR A 120 -6.59 6.46 -13.27
CA THR A 120 -5.95 6.66 -14.58
C THR A 120 -6.98 6.88 -15.67
N LEU A 121 -8.02 6.06 -15.75
CA LEU A 121 -9.03 6.14 -16.79
C LEU A 121 -9.92 7.38 -16.64
N ARG A 122 -10.34 7.68 -15.41
CA ARG A 122 -11.26 8.79 -15.12
C ARG A 122 -10.61 10.16 -15.23
N TYR A 123 -9.37 10.29 -14.73
CA TYR A 123 -8.66 11.57 -14.62
C TYR A 123 -7.46 11.66 -15.56
N GLN A 124 -7.26 10.65 -16.42
CA GLN A 124 -6.10 10.54 -17.32
C GLN A 124 -4.76 10.69 -16.58
N LEU A 125 -4.68 10.09 -15.36
CA LEU A 125 -3.50 10.15 -14.53
C LEU A 125 -2.41 9.21 -15.05
N ASN A 126 -1.22 9.76 -15.26
CA ASN A 126 -0.02 9.01 -15.58
C ASN A 126 0.84 8.85 -14.32
N PHE A 127 0.69 7.72 -13.63
CA PHE A 127 1.45 7.43 -12.42
C PHE A 127 2.94 7.29 -12.69
N GLN A 128 3.76 7.78 -11.75
CA GLN A 128 5.23 7.79 -11.83
C GLN A 128 5.81 8.56 -13.03
N GLN A 129 4.99 9.36 -13.70
CA GLN A 129 5.44 10.26 -14.76
C GLN A 129 5.40 11.70 -14.28
N LEU A 130 6.46 12.43 -14.60
CA LEU A 130 6.54 13.87 -14.33
C LEU A 130 6.06 14.65 -15.54
N PRO A 131 5.47 15.85 -15.32
CA PRO A 131 5.18 16.76 -16.41
C PRO A 131 6.45 17.08 -17.21
N THR A 132 6.30 17.23 -18.51
CA THR A 132 7.41 17.48 -19.44
C THR A 132 8.23 18.75 -19.14
N TYR A 133 7.63 19.69 -18.40
CA TYR A 133 8.32 20.95 -17.99
C TYR A 133 9.23 20.79 -16.79
N LEU A 134 9.17 19.69 -16.07
CA LEU A 134 10.09 19.43 -14.99
C LEU A 134 11.26 18.62 -15.54
N PRO A 135 12.44 19.24 -15.77
CA PRO A 135 13.62 18.54 -16.27
C PRO A 135 14.26 17.73 -15.12
N ILE A 136 13.52 16.82 -14.56
CA ILE A 136 13.94 15.99 -13.42
C ILE A 136 13.82 14.54 -13.84
N GLN A 137 14.85 13.77 -13.52
CA GLN A 137 14.75 12.31 -13.64
C GLN A 137 13.65 11.80 -12.71
N ALA A 138 12.84 10.85 -13.18
CA ALA A 138 11.66 10.34 -12.49
C ALA A 138 11.99 9.46 -11.25
N GLN A 139 12.98 9.87 -10.45
CA GLN A 139 13.29 9.22 -9.18
C GLN A 139 12.67 10.01 -8.03
N PRO A 140 11.92 9.38 -7.12
CA PRO A 140 11.24 10.06 -6.02
C PRO A 140 12.15 10.93 -5.16
N SER A 141 13.39 10.50 -4.93
CA SER A 141 14.40 11.25 -4.17
C SER A 141 14.81 12.57 -4.85
N LEU A 142 14.88 12.57 -6.18
CA LEU A 142 15.23 13.79 -6.95
C LEU A 142 14.02 14.73 -7.03
N VAL A 143 12.80 14.20 -7.09
CA VAL A 143 11.57 14.99 -7.08
C VAL A 143 11.47 15.77 -5.78
N ILE A 144 11.62 15.12 -4.62
CA ILE A 144 11.55 15.80 -3.33
C ILE A 144 12.66 16.86 -3.18
N SER A 145 13.87 16.54 -3.61
CA SER A 145 15.02 17.48 -3.56
C SER A 145 14.74 18.75 -4.36
N ARG A 146 14.18 18.62 -5.55
CA ARG A 146 13.81 19.76 -6.39
C ARG A 146 12.63 20.55 -5.82
N LEU A 147 11.64 19.88 -5.30
CA LEU A 147 10.48 20.53 -4.67
C LEU A 147 10.88 21.30 -3.42
N ARG A 148 11.84 20.81 -2.62
CA ARG A 148 12.41 21.55 -1.49
C ARG A 148 13.04 22.87 -1.93
N GLN A 149 13.75 22.89 -3.05
CA GLN A 149 14.36 24.11 -3.58
C GLN A 149 13.33 25.16 -4.00
N LEU A 150 12.15 24.70 -4.45
CA LEU A 150 11.11 25.58 -4.97
C LEU A 150 10.11 26.01 -3.91
N PHE A 151 9.81 25.15 -2.92
CA PHE A 151 8.73 25.35 -1.98
C PHE A 151 9.12 24.99 -0.54
N PRO A 152 9.03 25.95 0.40
CA PRO A 152 9.36 25.73 1.81
C PRO A 152 8.52 24.65 2.51
N LEU A 153 7.33 24.33 1.96
CA LEU A 153 6.45 23.27 2.49
C LEU A 153 7.18 21.92 2.63
N PHE A 154 8.08 21.61 1.69
CA PHE A 154 8.78 20.33 1.66
C PHE A 154 9.99 20.24 2.62
N TYR A 155 10.22 21.28 3.44
CA TYR A 155 11.13 21.21 4.59
C TYR A 155 10.42 20.80 5.89
N ARG A 156 9.11 20.58 5.87
CA ARG A 156 8.39 20.05 7.03
C ARG A 156 8.78 18.60 7.28
N GLY A 157 8.87 18.25 8.56
CA GLY A 157 9.34 16.94 9.02
C GLY A 157 10.75 17.02 9.57
N THR A 158 10.90 16.70 10.86
CA THR A 158 12.18 16.77 11.56
C THR A 158 13.04 15.54 11.28
N GLU A 159 12.40 14.37 11.11
CA GLU A 159 13.09 13.09 10.94
C GLU A 159 13.17 12.64 9.47
N SER A 160 12.05 12.61 8.79
CA SER A 160 12.03 12.20 7.38
C SER A 160 10.94 12.92 6.60
N ASN A 161 11.19 13.07 5.31
CA ASN A 161 10.19 13.53 4.36
C ASN A 161 10.48 12.95 2.98
N GLN A 162 9.43 12.48 2.33
CA GLN A 162 9.52 11.86 1.01
C GLN A 162 8.22 12.02 0.23
N ILE A 163 8.32 11.93 -1.09
CA ILE A 163 7.16 11.77 -1.95
C ILE A 163 6.98 10.27 -2.13
N THR A 164 5.85 9.75 -1.64
CA THR A 164 5.52 8.33 -1.71
C THR A 164 4.92 7.95 -3.04
N GLN A 165 4.06 8.83 -3.57
CA GLN A 165 3.42 8.65 -4.88
C GLN A 165 3.32 9.98 -5.61
N TYR A 166 3.38 9.94 -6.92
CA TYR A 166 3.10 11.09 -7.77
C TYR A 166 2.50 10.64 -9.11
N ALA A 167 1.71 11.52 -9.71
CA ALA A 167 1.12 11.31 -11.02
C ALA A 167 1.04 12.63 -11.77
N SER A 168 1.12 12.59 -13.08
CA SER A 168 0.88 13.74 -13.94
C SER A 168 -0.44 13.59 -14.70
N THR A 169 -1.11 14.71 -14.95
CA THR A 169 -2.30 14.77 -15.79
C THR A 169 -2.35 16.10 -16.50
N THR A 170 -3.27 16.26 -17.42
CA THR A 170 -3.63 17.54 -18.07
C THR A 170 -5.00 18.00 -17.61
N TRP A 171 -5.10 19.26 -17.27
CA TRP A 171 -6.35 19.91 -16.91
C TRP A 171 -6.69 21.00 -17.90
N HIS A 172 -7.94 21.00 -18.38
CA HIS A 172 -8.47 21.99 -19.32
C HIS A 172 -9.39 22.95 -18.59
N ASP A 173 -9.13 24.24 -18.68
CA ASP A 173 -10.00 25.29 -18.14
C ASP A 173 -11.00 25.83 -19.18
N GLY A 174 -11.19 25.10 -20.28
CA GLY A 174 -12.05 25.46 -21.40
C GLY A 174 -11.32 26.14 -22.54
N THR A 175 -10.26 26.89 -22.29
CA THR A 175 -9.48 27.61 -23.29
C THR A 175 -8.03 27.19 -23.37
N THR A 176 -7.48 26.81 -22.27
CA THR A 176 -6.06 26.44 -22.13
C THR A 176 -5.88 25.08 -21.47
N GLU A 177 -4.82 24.42 -21.86
CA GLU A 177 -4.41 23.15 -21.32
C GLU A 177 -3.28 23.38 -20.31
N HIS A 178 -3.44 22.85 -19.10
CA HIS A 178 -2.47 22.97 -18.02
C HIS A 178 -1.94 21.60 -17.65
N GLN A 179 -0.66 21.47 -17.47
CA GLN A 179 -0.09 20.24 -16.88
C GLN A 179 -0.21 20.29 -15.37
N VAL A 180 -0.62 19.19 -14.77
CA VAL A 180 -0.82 19.05 -13.32
C VAL A 180 0.05 17.94 -12.81
N LEU A 181 0.80 18.19 -11.73
CA LEU A 181 1.50 17.19 -10.95
C LEU A 181 0.77 17.00 -9.62
N ILE A 182 0.21 15.82 -9.42
CA ILE A 182 -0.41 15.40 -8.16
C ILE A 182 0.62 14.56 -7.41
N PHE A 183 0.75 14.77 -6.10
CA PHE A 183 1.73 14.05 -5.29
C PHE A 183 1.20 13.79 -3.88
N GLN A 184 1.68 12.70 -3.28
CA GLN A 184 1.51 12.40 -1.87
C GLN A 184 2.84 12.65 -1.15
N TYR A 185 2.82 13.57 -0.21
CA TYR A 185 3.96 13.95 0.60
C TYR A 185 3.84 13.36 1.99
N HIS A 186 4.71 12.43 2.32
CA HIS A 186 4.83 11.83 3.64
C HIS A 186 5.93 12.50 4.43
N TYR A 187 5.64 12.92 5.65
CA TYR A 187 6.65 13.45 6.55
C TYR A 187 6.44 13.00 8.00
N VAL A 188 7.54 12.85 8.72
CA VAL A 188 7.57 12.45 10.11
C VAL A 188 8.07 13.62 10.94
N SER A 189 7.31 13.99 11.95
CA SER A 189 7.68 15.04 12.90
C SER A 189 7.72 14.47 14.32
N GLU A 190 8.76 14.80 15.05
CA GLU A 190 8.84 14.50 16.46
C GLU A 190 8.04 15.52 17.27
N MET A 191 7.20 15.02 18.17
CA MET A 191 6.56 15.84 19.21
C MET A 191 7.12 15.45 20.58
N PRO A 192 7.68 16.39 21.34
CA PRO A 192 8.06 16.10 22.71
C PRO A 192 6.79 15.82 23.54
N ILE A 193 6.68 14.61 24.08
CA ILE A 193 5.70 14.31 25.11
C ILE A 193 6.25 14.87 26.40
N LEU A 194 5.40 15.54 27.19
CA LEU A 194 5.71 16.16 28.48
C LEU A 194 6.78 15.38 29.25
N GLN A 195 7.85 16.08 29.58
CA GLN A 195 8.99 15.59 30.32
C GLN A 195 8.52 15.14 31.70
N ASP A 196 8.57 13.82 31.94
CA ASP A 196 8.43 13.33 33.32
C ASP A 196 9.68 13.79 34.06
N LYS A 197 9.49 14.59 35.12
CA LYS A 197 10.55 15.25 35.89
C LYS A 197 11.52 14.28 36.59
N THR A 198 11.27 12.98 36.48
CA THR A 198 12.05 11.92 37.14
C THR A 198 12.96 11.13 36.21
N SER A 199 12.91 11.33 34.88
CA SER A 199 13.74 10.60 33.94
C SER A 199 14.34 11.56 32.91
N ASP A 200 15.67 11.53 32.78
CA ASP A 200 16.44 12.29 31.78
C ASP A 200 16.18 11.81 30.32
N LYS A 201 15.31 10.85 30.13
CA LYS A 201 14.91 10.36 28.79
C LYS A 201 13.75 11.20 28.26
N LYS A 202 14.01 12.02 27.26
CA LYS A 202 12.96 12.64 26.43
C LYS A 202 12.20 11.53 25.71
N ILE A 203 10.94 11.32 26.08
CA ILE A 203 10.04 10.47 25.31
C ILE A 203 9.54 11.32 24.15
N VAL A 204 9.96 10.98 22.96
CA VAL A 204 9.56 11.63 21.71
C VAL A 204 8.51 10.77 21.04
N LYS A 205 7.41 11.36 20.63
CA LYS A 205 6.39 10.68 19.82
C LYS A 205 6.57 11.08 18.37
N GLU A 206 6.83 10.10 17.54
CA GLU A 206 6.80 10.28 16.10
C GLU A 206 5.37 10.41 15.60
N ILE A 207 5.12 11.45 14.81
CA ILE A 207 3.83 11.70 14.16
C ILE A 207 4.05 11.62 12.67
N HIS A 208 3.47 10.58 12.06
CA HIS A 208 3.44 10.40 10.62
C HIS A 208 2.28 11.18 10.02
N LYS A 209 2.54 11.95 8.98
CA LYS A 209 1.52 12.73 8.27
C LYS A 209 1.67 12.57 6.77
N ASP A 210 0.53 12.39 6.12
CA ASP A 210 0.39 12.33 4.69
C ASP A 210 -0.38 13.56 4.19
N LEU A 211 0.17 14.25 3.22
CA LEU A 211 -0.47 15.37 2.55
C LEU A 211 -0.56 15.09 1.06
N TRP A 212 -1.77 15.21 0.52
CA TRP A 212 -1.97 15.27 -0.92
C TRP A 212 -1.89 16.71 -1.39
N GLY A 213 -1.19 16.94 -2.48
CA GLY A 213 -1.05 18.23 -3.11
C GLY A 213 -1.02 18.13 -4.62
N ALA A 214 -1.32 19.25 -5.27
CA ALA A 214 -1.22 19.37 -6.71
C ALA A 214 -0.51 20.66 -7.10
N PHE A 215 0.36 20.60 -8.10
CA PHE A 215 0.93 21.75 -8.77
C PHE A 215 0.33 21.86 -10.16
N ILE A 216 -0.21 23.02 -10.47
CA ILE A 216 -0.69 23.36 -11.80
C ILE A 216 0.38 24.21 -12.50
N PHE A 217 0.87 23.72 -13.62
CA PHE A 217 1.83 24.41 -14.44
C PHE A 217 1.07 25.11 -15.58
N PRO A 218 1.00 26.46 -15.57
CA PRO A 218 0.40 27.16 -16.67
C PRO A 218 1.16 26.82 -17.95
N ASN A 219 0.46 26.62 -19.03
CA ASN A 219 1.07 26.32 -20.33
C ASN A 219 1.93 27.51 -20.74
N ALA A 220 3.20 27.45 -20.41
CA ALA A 220 4.11 28.56 -20.61
C ALA A 220 4.65 28.50 -22.04
N GLN A 221 4.13 29.33 -22.90
CA GLN A 221 5.07 30.02 -23.80
C GLN A 221 6.08 30.76 -22.91
N PRO A 222 7.40 30.72 -23.21
CA PRO A 222 8.43 31.26 -22.33
C PRO A 222 8.38 32.78 -22.30
N ARG A 223 7.49 33.34 -21.50
CA ARG A 223 7.58 34.72 -21.05
C ARG A 223 7.91 34.67 -19.57
N TYR A 224 9.16 34.94 -19.27
CA TYR A 224 9.67 35.16 -17.91
C TYR A 224 8.78 36.20 -17.19
N ARG A 225 7.78 35.71 -16.46
CA ARG A 225 7.07 36.46 -15.44
C ARG A 225 6.91 35.53 -14.25
N CYS A 226 7.72 35.78 -13.22
CA CYS A 226 7.45 35.28 -11.88
C CYS A 226 6.11 35.85 -11.41
N GLN A 227 5.02 35.14 -11.68
CA GLN A 227 3.76 35.34 -10.97
C GLN A 227 3.73 34.30 -9.86
N GLN A 228 3.78 34.77 -8.61
CA GLN A 228 3.41 33.97 -7.46
C GLN A 228 1.99 33.45 -7.68
N SER A 229 1.86 32.20 -8.11
CA SER A 229 0.58 31.53 -8.12
C SER A 229 0.18 31.22 -6.70
N THR A 230 -0.89 31.84 -6.26
CA THR A 230 -1.54 31.58 -4.97
C THR A 230 -1.93 30.10 -4.91
N LEU A 231 -1.32 29.37 -4.00
CA LEU A 231 -1.70 28.00 -3.66
C LEU A 231 -3.07 28.04 -2.99
N SER A 232 -4.12 27.56 -3.68
CA SER A 232 -5.36 27.22 -3.01
C SER A 232 -5.27 25.78 -2.49
N PHE A 233 -5.27 25.64 -1.20
CA PHE A 233 -5.41 24.36 -0.52
C PHE A 233 -6.90 24.03 -0.39
N PHE A 234 -7.28 22.86 -0.83
CA PHE A 234 -8.54 22.20 -0.52
C PHE A 234 -8.34 21.18 0.58
#